data_91ed97fe3f82be9b83e69e67b5d6f208
#
_entry.id   91ed97fe3f82be9b83e69e67b5d6f208
#
_cell.length_a   1.000
_cell.length_b   1.000
_cell.length_c   1.000
_cell.angle_alpha   90.00
_cell.angle_beta   90.00
_cell.angle_gamma   90.00
#
_symmetry.space_group_name_H-M   'P 1'
#
loop_
_entity.id
_entity.type
_entity.pdbx_description
1 polymer ?
#
loop_
_entity_poly.entity_id
_entity_poly.type
_entity_poly.pdbx_seq_one_letter_code
_entity_poly.pdbx_strand_id
1 'polypeptide(L)'
;MKQRPIYKTAAGKQAVMAVYEGILAAWPDSTESLQIETRHGRTHVLAQGEKDAYPLVLLHGAGSNALAWGADVPEFARHFRVYAVDTPGEPGRSCEERIPWQGD
;
A
#
# COMPACT_ATOMS: atom_id res chain seq x y z
N MET A 1 18.11 13.62 11.97
CA MET A 1 17.13 14.65 11.61
C MET A 1 15.74 14.07 11.68
N LYS A 2 14.81 14.79 12.29
CA LYS A 2 13.43 14.35 12.39
C LYS A 2 12.76 14.36 11.03
N GLN A 3 12.05 13.31 10.72
CA GLN A 3 11.19 13.26 9.55
C GLN A 3 9.93 14.10 9.80
N ARG A 4 9.43 14.75 8.76
CA ARG A 4 8.14 15.42 8.88
C ARG A 4 7.03 14.39 8.93
N PRO A 5 6.04 14.58 9.83
CA PRO A 5 4.86 13.72 9.80
C PRO A 5 4.16 13.85 8.43
N ILE A 6 3.63 12.75 7.93
CA ILE A 6 2.85 12.79 6.69
C ILE A 6 1.44 13.30 6.93
N TYR A 7 0.98 13.31 8.17
CA TYR A 7 -0.32 13.86 8.55
C TYR A 7 -0.11 15.07 9.46
N LYS A 8 -0.88 16.12 9.22
CA LYS A 8 -0.79 17.33 10.04
C LYS A 8 -1.35 17.14 11.44
N THR A 9 -2.37 16.30 11.57
CA THR A 9 -3.04 16.04 12.86
C THR A 9 -3.43 14.58 12.96
N ALA A 10 -3.65 14.13 14.21
CA ALA A 10 -4.17 12.78 14.45
C ALA A 10 -5.56 12.61 13.87
N ALA A 11 -6.40 13.65 13.97
CA ALA A 11 -7.75 13.60 13.39
C ALA A 11 -7.69 13.47 11.86
N GLY A 12 -6.75 14.17 11.22
CA GLY A 12 -6.56 14.04 9.78
C GLY A 12 -6.13 12.65 9.39
N LYS A 13 -5.21 12.05 10.14
CA LYS A 13 -4.80 10.67 9.91
C LYS A 13 -6.00 9.71 10.02
N GLN A 14 -6.80 9.88 11.09
CA GLN A 14 -7.97 9.02 11.28
C GLN A 14 -8.96 9.14 10.12
N ALA A 15 -9.18 10.35 9.62
CA ALA A 15 -10.09 10.57 8.50
C ALA A 15 -9.59 9.89 7.23
N VAL A 16 -8.30 10.04 6.92
CA VAL A 16 -7.68 9.41 5.75
C VAL A 16 -7.76 7.89 5.86
N MET A 17 -7.40 7.34 7.03
CA MET A 17 -7.40 5.88 7.20
C MET A 17 -8.81 5.31 7.23
N ALA A 18 -9.82 6.07 7.67
CA ALA A 18 -11.19 5.61 7.58
C ALA A 18 -11.63 5.45 6.13
N VAL A 19 -11.25 6.38 5.26
CA VAL A 19 -11.51 6.27 3.82
C VAL A 19 -10.76 5.08 3.23
N TYR A 20 -9.48 4.94 3.57
CA TYR A 20 -8.66 3.83 3.13
C TYR A 20 -9.32 2.48 3.47
N GLU A 21 -9.68 2.29 4.74
CA GLU A 21 -10.25 1.02 5.18
C GLU A 21 -11.61 0.77 4.53
N GLY A 22 -12.39 1.82 4.29
CA GLY A 22 -13.67 1.69 3.61
C GLY A 22 -13.52 1.25 2.16
N ILE A 23 -12.54 1.79 1.45
CA ILE A 23 -12.27 1.39 0.07
C ILE A 23 -11.75 -0.05 0.04
N LEU A 24 -10.82 -0.39 0.93
CA LEU A 24 -10.26 -1.73 1.00
C LEU A 24 -11.34 -2.78 1.30
N ALA A 25 -12.32 -2.43 2.11
CA ALA A 25 -13.41 -3.35 2.43
C ALA A 25 -14.22 -3.74 1.19
N ALA A 26 -14.18 -2.94 0.13
CA ALA A 26 -14.86 -3.24 -1.13
C ALA A 26 -14.00 -4.09 -2.08
N TRP A 27 -12.74 -4.34 -1.74
CA TRP A 27 -11.89 -5.23 -2.52
C TRP A 27 -12.36 -6.68 -2.33
N PRO A 28 -12.02 -7.59 -3.28
CA PRO A 28 -12.42 -9.00 -3.14
C PRO A 28 -11.97 -9.62 -1.83
N ASP A 29 -12.77 -10.51 -1.29
CA ASP A 29 -12.46 -11.21 -0.03
C ASP A 29 -11.17 -12.02 -0.12
N SER A 30 -10.76 -12.40 -1.33
CA SER A 30 -9.52 -13.14 -1.55
C SER A 30 -8.26 -12.28 -1.41
N THR A 31 -8.41 -10.97 -1.21
CA THR A 31 -7.28 -10.08 -1.03
C THR A 31 -6.54 -10.41 0.27
N GLU A 32 -5.24 -10.65 0.14
CA GLU A 32 -4.38 -10.89 1.31
C GLU A 32 -3.65 -9.60 1.69
N SER A 33 -3.57 -9.36 2.98
CA SER A 33 -2.87 -8.21 3.53
C SER A 33 -1.55 -8.72 4.11
N LEU A 34 -0.43 -8.30 3.55
CA LEU A 34 0.90 -8.78 3.95
C LEU A 34 1.67 -7.65 4.62
N GLN A 35 2.44 -7.98 5.65
CA GLN A 35 3.34 -7.04 6.31
C GLN A 35 4.76 -7.54 6.12
N ILE A 36 5.60 -6.69 5.54
CA ILE A 36 6.98 -7.04 5.23
C ILE A 36 7.90 -6.03 5.89
N GLU A 37 8.86 -6.51 6.68
CA GLU A 37 9.87 -5.64 7.25
C GLU A 37 10.94 -5.37 6.21
N THR A 38 11.22 -4.11 5.98
CA THR A 38 12.26 -3.69 5.06
C THR A 38 13.20 -2.73 5.78
N ARG A 39 14.35 -2.43 5.19
CA ARG A 39 15.24 -1.46 5.79
C ARG A 39 14.65 -0.05 5.86
N HIS A 40 13.57 0.19 5.12
CA HIS A 40 12.86 1.47 5.15
C HIS A 40 11.62 1.43 6.04
N GLY A 41 11.44 0.34 6.80
CA GLY A 41 10.34 0.18 7.73
C GLY A 41 9.33 -0.86 7.30
N ARG A 42 8.28 -0.99 8.12
CA ARG A 42 7.21 -1.94 7.85
C ARG A 42 6.45 -1.52 6.60
N THR A 43 6.38 -2.44 5.64
CA THR A 43 5.72 -2.20 4.36
C THR A 43 4.52 -3.12 4.23
N HIS A 44 3.37 -2.51 3.95
CA HIS A 44 2.12 -3.23 3.74
C HIS A 44 1.91 -3.49 2.25
N VAL A 45 1.45 -4.70 1.91
CA VAL A 45 1.22 -5.10 0.54
C VAL A 45 -0.13 -5.80 0.45
N LEU A 46 -0.92 -5.45 -0.55
CA LEU A 46 -2.16 -6.14 -0.86
C LEU A 46 -1.89 -7.11 -2.00
N ALA A 47 -2.21 -8.39 -1.80
CA ALA A 47 -1.89 -9.42 -2.76
C ALA A 47 -3.14 -10.13 -3.27
N GLN A 48 -3.15 -10.41 -4.57
CA GLN A 48 -4.23 -11.13 -5.23
C GLN A 48 -3.69 -12.00 -6.35
N GLY A 49 -4.46 -13.01 -6.75
CA GLY A 49 -4.12 -13.91 -7.85
C GLY A 49 -3.51 -15.20 -7.35
N GLU A 50 -3.33 -16.13 -8.27
CA GLU A 50 -2.75 -17.45 -7.96
C GLU A 50 -1.32 -17.29 -7.44
N LYS A 51 -1.01 -17.99 -6.36
CA LYS A 51 0.31 -17.84 -5.73
C LYS A 51 1.45 -18.29 -6.62
N ASP A 52 1.17 -19.18 -7.56
CA ASP A 52 2.18 -19.73 -8.49
C ASP A 52 2.33 -18.91 -9.76
N ALA A 53 1.44 -17.95 -10.00
CA ALA A 53 1.50 -17.13 -11.20
C ALA A 53 2.71 -16.18 -11.14
N TYR A 54 3.11 -15.67 -12.29
CA TYR A 54 4.19 -14.70 -12.34
C TYR A 54 3.85 -13.49 -11.46
N PRO A 55 4.82 -13.01 -10.67
CA PRO A 55 4.59 -11.85 -9.82
C PRO A 55 4.52 -10.56 -10.63
N LEU A 56 3.58 -9.70 -10.24
CA LEU A 56 3.44 -8.36 -10.79
C LEU A 56 3.37 -7.39 -9.62
N VAL A 57 4.36 -6.52 -9.50
CA VAL A 57 4.42 -5.53 -8.42
C VAL A 57 3.92 -4.20 -8.95
N LEU A 58 2.94 -3.62 -8.26
CA LEU A 58 2.34 -2.35 -8.63
C LEU A 58 2.74 -1.28 -7.62
N LEU A 59 3.33 -0.21 -8.11
CA LEU A 59 3.76 0.93 -7.29
C LEU A 59 2.92 2.15 -7.64
N HIS A 60 2.32 2.77 -6.63
CA HIS A 60 1.48 3.95 -6.81
C HIS A 60 2.30 5.22 -6.93
N GLY A 61 1.65 6.31 -7.39
CA GLY A 61 2.28 7.62 -7.44
C GLY A 61 2.38 8.26 -6.05
N ALA A 62 3.21 9.31 -5.96
CA ALA A 62 3.39 10.06 -4.72
C ALA A 62 2.06 10.60 -4.21
N GLY A 63 1.88 10.56 -2.90
CA GLY A 63 0.65 11.02 -2.26
C GLY A 63 -0.53 10.06 -2.34
N SER A 64 -0.34 8.89 -2.96
CA SER A 64 -1.38 7.89 -3.11
C SER A 64 -1.08 6.66 -2.22
N ASN A 65 -1.64 5.52 -2.57
CA ASN A 65 -1.41 4.25 -1.88
C ASN A 65 -1.83 3.09 -2.79
N ALA A 66 -1.72 1.87 -2.27
CA ALA A 66 -2.02 0.66 -3.03
C ALA A 66 -3.44 0.62 -3.59
N LEU A 67 -4.39 1.30 -2.96
CA LEU A 67 -5.79 1.27 -3.39
C LEU A 67 -6.00 1.96 -4.74
N ALA A 68 -5.03 2.75 -5.21
CA ALA A 68 -5.12 3.37 -6.53
C ALA A 68 -5.26 2.33 -7.65
N TRP A 69 -4.81 1.10 -7.40
CA TRP A 69 -4.85 0.02 -8.37
C TRP A 69 -6.15 -0.81 -8.32
N GLY A 70 -7.10 -0.42 -7.46
CA GLY A 70 -8.29 -1.23 -7.19
C GLY A 70 -9.08 -1.61 -8.43
N ALA A 71 -9.19 -0.71 -9.40
CA ALA A 71 -9.92 -0.99 -10.63
C ALA A 71 -9.18 -1.96 -11.55
N ASP A 72 -7.85 -2.00 -11.46
CA ASP A 72 -7.01 -2.78 -12.38
C ASP A 72 -6.66 -4.16 -11.84
N VAL A 73 -6.60 -4.30 -10.51
CA VAL A 73 -6.14 -5.53 -9.86
C VAL A 73 -6.95 -6.76 -10.28
N PRO A 74 -8.29 -6.72 -10.35
CA PRO A 74 -9.03 -7.92 -10.74
C PRO A 74 -8.63 -8.47 -12.10
N GLU A 75 -8.35 -7.60 -13.07
CA GLU A 75 -7.93 -8.04 -14.40
C GLU A 75 -6.50 -8.60 -14.35
N PHE A 76 -5.59 -7.90 -13.69
CA PHE A 76 -4.21 -8.37 -13.55
C PHE A 76 -4.15 -9.70 -12.79
N ALA A 77 -4.96 -9.87 -11.77
CA ALA A 77 -4.95 -11.07 -10.94
C ALA A 77 -5.44 -12.32 -11.67
N ARG A 78 -6.06 -12.17 -12.83
CA ARG A 78 -6.42 -13.31 -13.68
C ARG A 78 -5.20 -13.97 -14.27
N HIS A 79 -4.09 -13.26 -14.41
CA HIS A 79 -2.89 -13.71 -15.11
C HIS A 79 -1.64 -13.67 -14.25
N PHE A 80 -1.63 -12.91 -13.16
CA PHE A 80 -0.45 -12.66 -12.34
C PHE A 80 -0.77 -12.83 -10.86
N ARG A 81 0.27 -13.10 -10.08
CA ARG A 81 0.20 -12.89 -8.64
C ARG A 81 0.54 -11.42 -8.39
N VAL A 82 -0.47 -10.62 -8.08
CA VAL A 82 -0.37 -9.16 -8.00
C VAL A 82 -0.01 -8.73 -6.58
N TYR A 83 0.96 -7.83 -6.48
CA TYR A 83 1.36 -7.22 -5.21
C TYR A 83 1.25 -5.71 -5.34
N ALA A 84 0.22 -5.12 -4.72
CA ALA A 84 0.06 -3.67 -4.71
C ALA A 84 0.64 -3.14 -3.41
N VAL A 85 1.68 -2.34 -3.51
CA VAL A 85 2.48 -1.89 -2.37
C VAL A 85 2.00 -0.54 -1.85
N ASP A 86 1.83 -0.43 -0.53
CA ASP A 86 1.72 0.87 0.15
C ASP A 86 3.14 1.34 0.44
N THR A 87 3.61 2.33 -0.31
CA THR A 87 4.97 2.84 -0.12
C THR A 87 5.11 3.46 1.27
N PRO A 88 6.14 3.10 2.05
CA PRO A 88 6.39 3.76 3.34
C PRO A 88 6.49 5.28 3.19
N GLY A 89 5.93 6.01 4.15
CA GLY A 89 5.93 7.46 4.10
C GLY A 89 4.81 8.07 3.29
N GLU A 90 3.93 7.23 2.72
CA GLU A 90 2.74 7.68 2.00
C GLU A 90 1.48 7.25 2.76
N PRO A 91 0.32 7.89 2.51
CA PRO A 91 -0.91 7.54 3.23
C PRO A 91 -1.35 6.11 2.95
N GLY A 92 -1.34 5.26 3.96
CA GLY A 92 -1.70 3.86 3.83
C GLY A 92 -1.34 3.09 5.08
N ARG A 93 -1.23 1.77 4.96
CA ARG A 93 -0.97 0.90 6.11
C ARG A 93 0.52 0.67 6.38
N SER A 94 1.41 1.14 5.52
CA SER A 94 2.84 1.06 5.76
C SER A 94 3.28 2.07 6.81
N CYS A 95 4.53 1.97 7.30
CA CYS A 95 5.03 2.92 8.27
C CYS A 95 5.01 4.34 7.71
N GLU A 96 4.93 5.33 8.59
CA GLU A 96 4.78 6.72 8.18
C GLU A 96 6.11 7.41 7.84
N GLU A 97 7.22 6.78 8.17
CA GLU A 97 8.52 7.37 7.88
C GLU A 97 8.78 7.38 6.38
N ARG A 98 9.15 8.55 5.88
CA ARG A 98 9.45 8.71 4.47
C ARG A 98 10.80 8.09 4.15
N ILE A 99 10.85 7.41 3.00
CA ILE A 99 12.10 6.89 2.48
C ILE A 99 12.96 8.08 2.07
N PRO A 100 14.25 8.14 2.49
CA PRO A 100 15.13 9.21 2.06
C PRO A 100 15.20 9.24 0.54
N TRP A 101 15.15 10.44 -0.03
CA TRP A 101 15.14 10.60 -1.48
C TRP A 101 16.38 10.01 -2.16
N GLN A 102 17.47 9.84 -1.40
CA GLN A 102 18.70 9.23 -1.90
C GLN A 102 18.69 7.71 -1.85
N GLY A 103 17.61 7.11 -1.38
CA GLY A 103 17.44 5.67 -1.40
C GLY A 103 18.07 4.92 -0.25
N ASP A 104 18.64 5.61 0.71
CA ASP A 104 19.18 4.98 1.91
C ASP A 104 18.40 5.37 3.16
#